data_eb84d8498cf84c4e4c6576c1e0c489e8
#
_entry.id   eb84d8498cf84c4e4c6576c1e0c489e8
#
_cell.length_a   1.000
_cell.length_b   1.000
_cell.length_c   1.000
_cell.angle_alpha   90.00
_cell.angle_beta   90.00
_cell.angle_gamma   90.00
#
_symmetry.space_group_name_H-M   'P 1'
#
loop_
_entity.id
_entity.type
_entity.pdbx_description
1 polymer ?
#
loop_
_entity_poly.entity_id
_entity_poly.type
_entity_poly.pdbx_seq_one_letter_code
_entity_poly.pdbx_strand_id
1 'polypeptide(L)'
;MAFLLARVGYLQLLNRPMLERQADQRSLRSTVIPADRGTIADRSGHPLALSVASKDIIADPFRVLQLHSDLNSPKWQYLAQALNMPLSQLQQTITSDPNRRFVYLGRKIEQGIANDIAQLHLGGITSQHDDSRYYPMSDAAANLVGIVGTDNEGLTGIEKGFNTLLEGKPGMREYRQDGHGNVIGILKEVPPQQPPTVNLSIDSFMQYVMYSRLRAGVMLNQADSGAAVLVDVNTGEILGMASYPSYNPNNYAGVQPKDMRNVAISDSFEPGSTVKPLVVMVSLARKMIRPDSVLDTHPYTVNGHLIKDVGHWPALTITGVLQKSSDIAVSHMALAMPAQVLVDLYHSFGLGKPTDLGIGGESSGYFPLHRDRWADIERATFSFGYGLRVTPLQIAREYATIGALGIYRPLSITKVTPPVIGKRVMAADVVQTVIHMMESDALPGGSGLSAAVPGYRLAIKTGTAEKLGTSGKYDGGYVNYTAGVAPASNPRVALVVMVNNPQAGKHFGGSVAGPIFGQIMGQVLNHMNIAPDALVPETPPETIINGGQKTNLVRRNASSD
;
A
#
# COMPACT_ATOMS: atom_id res chain seq x y z
N MET A 1 -15.34 3.21 81.67
CA MET A 1 -14.10 2.58 81.19
C MET A 1 -14.36 1.21 80.53
N ALA A 2 -14.94 0.20 81.19
CA ALA A 2 -15.15 -1.16 80.64
C ALA A 2 -15.99 -1.18 79.36
N PHE A 3 -17.07 -0.38 79.24
CA PHE A 3 -17.88 -0.29 78.01
C PHE A 3 -17.09 0.24 76.80
N LEU A 4 -16.22 1.22 77.00
CA LEU A 4 -15.35 1.75 75.94
C LEU A 4 -14.32 0.70 75.48
N LEU A 5 -13.73 -0.03 76.42
CA LEU A 5 -12.82 -1.12 76.06
C LEU A 5 -13.52 -2.26 75.33
N ALA A 6 -14.71 -2.66 75.72
CA ALA A 6 -15.54 -3.64 75.07
C ALA A 6 -15.89 -3.17 73.63
N ARG A 7 -16.25 -1.88 73.45
CA ARG A 7 -16.57 -1.30 72.12
C ARG A 7 -15.32 -1.26 71.22
N VAL A 8 -14.16 -0.90 71.76
CA VAL A 8 -12.90 -0.93 71.00
C VAL A 8 -12.56 -2.37 70.58
N GLY A 9 -12.68 -3.33 71.50
CA GLY A 9 -12.49 -4.75 71.17
C GLY A 9 -13.48 -5.24 70.10
N TYR A 10 -14.74 -4.89 70.20
CA TYR A 10 -15.74 -5.21 69.17
C TYR A 10 -15.37 -4.64 67.78
N LEU A 11 -14.97 -3.37 67.70
CA LEU A 11 -14.60 -2.73 66.44
C LEU A 11 -13.30 -3.27 65.87
N GLN A 12 -12.28 -3.57 66.69
CA GLN A 12 -11.00 -4.00 66.24
C GLN A 12 -10.91 -5.51 65.97
N LEU A 13 -11.67 -6.34 66.67
CA LEU A 13 -11.58 -7.80 66.53
C LEU A 13 -12.76 -8.37 65.71
N LEU A 14 -13.99 -7.98 65.98
CA LEU A 14 -15.17 -8.57 65.37
C LEU A 14 -15.63 -7.82 64.11
N ASN A 15 -15.57 -6.49 64.12
CA ASN A 15 -16.02 -5.68 62.99
C ASN A 15 -14.89 -5.17 62.08
N ARG A 16 -13.66 -5.50 62.39
CA ARG A 16 -12.47 -5.09 61.59
C ARG A 16 -12.61 -5.38 60.09
N PRO A 17 -13.00 -6.59 59.64
CA PRO A 17 -13.11 -6.89 58.21
C PRO A 17 -14.17 -6.05 57.49
N MET A 18 -15.27 -5.71 58.19
CA MET A 18 -16.31 -4.86 57.64
C MET A 18 -15.85 -3.40 57.52
N LEU A 19 -15.18 -2.88 58.53
CA LEU A 19 -14.65 -1.52 58.53
C LEU A 19 -13.53 -1.33 57.49
N GLU A 20 -12.66 -2.31 57.35
CA GLU A 20 -11.62 -2.32 56.29
C GLU A 20 -12.25 -2.32 54.90
N ARG A 21 -13.27 -3.16 54.63
CA ARG A 21 -14.00 -3.15 53.36
C ARG A 21 -14.67 -1.79 53.10
N GLN A 22 -15.27 -1.17 54.07
CA GLN A 22 -15.89 0.16 53.93
C GLN A 22 -14.84 1.25 53.69
N ALA A 23 -13.67 1.17 54.32
CA ALA A 23 -12.56 2.07 54.11
C ALA A 23 -11.99 1.91 52.69
N ASP A 24 -11.82 0.67 52.24
CA ASP A 24 -11.33 0.36 50.89
C ASP A 24 -12.31 0.84 49.83
N GLN A 25 -13.63 0.59 49.99
CA GLN A 25 -14.63 1.09 49.03
C GLN A 25 -14.61 2.62 48.90
N ARG A 26 -14.23 3.35 49.94
CA ARG A 26 -14.17 4.81 49.94
C ARG A 26 -12.85 5.37 49.42
N SER A 27 -11.74 4.70 49.70
CA SER A 27 -10.39 5.21 49.42
C SER A 27 -9.63 4.48 48.32
N LEU A 28 -9.92 3.18 48.09
CA LEU A 28 -9.23 2.40 47.08
C LEU A 28 -9.74 2.74 45.68
N ARG A 29 -8.80 3.00 44.77
CA ARG A 29 -9.08 3.24 43.36
C ARG A 29 -8.15 2.40 42.51
N SER A 30 -8.67 1.95 41.37
CA SER A 30 -7.89 1.29 40.33
C SER A 30 -7.99 2.13 39.07
N THR A 31 -6.85 2.36 38.44
CA THR A 31 -6.78 3.02 37.13
C THR A 31 -5.98 2.17 36.15
N VAL A 32 -6.40 2.15 34.91
CA VAL A 32 -5.67 1.51 33.82
C VAL A 32 -4.54 2.43 33.39
N ILE A 33 -3.34 1.87 33.21
CA ILE A 33 -2.21 2.57 32.60
C ILE A 33 -2.19 2.13 31.15
N PRO A 34 -2.49 3.01 30.18
CA PRO A 34 -2.47 2.63 28.75
C PRO A 34 -1.05 2.21 28.35
N ALA A 35 -0.96 1.28 27.40
CA ALA A 35 0.26 1.01 26.68
C ALA A 35 0.29 1.86 25.41
N ASP A 36 1.46 2.34 25.03
CA ASP A 36 1.63 3.01 23.75
C ASP A 36 1.37 2.03 22.60
N ARG A 37 0.85 2.53 21.49
CA ARG A 37 0.67 1.71 20.30
C ARG A 37 2.01 1.46 19.61
N GLY A 38 2.27 0.22 19.18
CA GLY A 38 3.52 -0.23 18.57
C GLY A 38 3.91 0.57 17.33
N THR A 39 5.20 0.75 17.15
CA THR A 39 5.75 1.40 15.96
C THR A 39 5.59 0.50 14.74
N ILE A 40 5.17 1.08 13.62
CA ILE A 40 5.28 0.48 12.29
C ILE A 40 6.52 1.09 11.65
N ALA A 41 7.45 0.26 11.24
CA ALA A 41 8.71 0.70 10.62
C ALA A 41 8.88 0.09 9.22
N ASP A 42 9.69 0.75 8.39
CA ASP A 42 10.13 0.23 7.11
C ASP A 42 11.18 -0.90 7.29
N ARG A 43 11.67 -1.46 6.20
CA ARG A 43 12.67 -2.55 6.20
C ARG A 43 14.00 -2.18 6.86
N SER A 44 14.30 -0.89 6.99
CA SER A 44 15.52 -0.33 7.56
C SER A 44 15.35 0.17 9.00
N GLY A 45 14.11 0.10 9.53
CA GLY A 45 13.77 0.56 10.87
C GLY A 45 13.30 2.02 10.93
N HIS A 46 13.15 2.72 9.79
CA HIS A 46 12.59 4.08 9.79
C HIS A 46 11.10 4.04 10.09
N PRO A 47 10.58 4.88 10.99
CA PRO A 47 9.20 4.85 11.39
C PRO A 47 8.26 5.31 10.25
N LEU A 48 7.23 4.51 9.99
CA LEU A 48 6.10 4.84 9.11
C LEU A 48 4.88 5.30 9.92
N ALA A 49 4.75 4.80 11.16
CA ALA A 49 3.80 5.24 12.16
C ALA A 49 4.39 5.03 13.55
N LEU A 50 4.29 6.04 14.42
CA LEU A 50 4.76 5.99 15.80
C LEU A 50 3.81 6.73 16.72
N SER A 51 3.80 6.33 18.01
CA SER A 51 3.10 7.04 19.07
C SER A 51 3.96 8.18 19.59
N VAL A 52 3.35 9.35 19.75
CA VAL A 52 3.95 10.54 20.31
C VAL A 52 3.17 10.90 21.56
N ALA A 53 3.86 11.13 22.67
CA ALA A 53 3.23 11.48 23.93
C ALA A 53 2.35 12.72 23.80
N SER A 54 1.11 12.58 24.22
CA SER A 54 0.10 13.64 24.26
C SER A 54 -0.64 13.61 25.58
N LYS A 55 -1.55 14.55 25.78
CA LYS A 55 -2.42 14.57 26.96
C LYS A 55 -3.85 14.92 26.59
N ASP A 56 -4.78 14.25 27.24
CA ASP A 56 -6.17 14.65 27.26
C ASP A 56 -6.37 15.71 28.34
N ILE A 57 -7.04 16.81 28.00
CA ILE A 57 -7.44 17.85 28.94
C ILE A 57 -8.88 17.60 29.37
N ILE A 58 -9.07 17.43 30.67
CA ILE A 58 -10.32 17.01 31.26
C ILE A 58 -10.81 18.10 32.25
N ALA A 59 -12.08 18.38 32.22
CA ALA A 59 -12.72 19.21 33.23
C ALA A 59 -13.63 18.37 34.16
N ASP A 60 -13.70 18.77 35.43
CA ASP A 60 -14.74 18.43 36.39
C ASP A 60 -15.66 19.65 36.53
N PRO A 61 -16.77 19.77 35.76
CA PRO A 61 -17.67 20.91 35.78
C PRO A 61 -18.20 21.22 37.17
N PHE A 62 -18.57 20.20 37.94
CA PHE A 62 -19.02 20.38 39.31
C PHE A 62 -17.99 21.12 40.16
N ARG A 63 -16.71 20.72 40.09
CA ARG A 63 -15.65 21.35 40.88
C ARG A 63 -15.34 22.77 40.39
N VAL A 64 -15.32 22.98 39.06
CA VAL A 64 -15.14 24.33 38.48
C VAL A 64 -16.20 25.30 38.99
N LEU A 65 -17.47 24.89 39.00
CA LEU A 65 -18.60 25.72 39.44
C LEU A 65 -18.62 25.89 40.96
N GLN A 66 -18.28 24.82 41.72
CA GLN A 66 -18.17 24.91 43.21
C GLN A 66 -17.10 25.91 43.65
N LEU A 67 -16.03 26.06 42.87
CA LEU A 67 -14.96 27.03 43.13
C LEU A 67 -15.32 28.47 42.70
N HIS A 68 -16.54 28.69 42.20
CA HIS A 68 -16.98 29.98 41.65
C HIS A 68 -16.00 30.60 40.65
N SER A 69 -15.41 29.78 39.80
CA SER A 69 -14.42 30.19 38.84
C SER A 69 -14.97 31.23 37.86
N ASP A 70 -14.28 32.36 37.67
CA ASP A 70 -14.62 33.33 36.63
C ASP A 70 -14.19 32.79 35.27
N LEU A 71 -15.16 32.23 34.51
CA LEU A 71 -14.95 31.64 33.18
C LEU A 71 -14.61 32.69 32.09
N ASN A 72 -14.66 34.00 32.40
CA ASN A 72 -14.24 35.08 31.52
C ASN A 72 -12.80 35.54 31.79
N SER A 73 -12.17 35.03 32.84
CA SER A 73 -10.81 35.45 33.21
C SER A 73 -9.77 35.14 32.09
N PRO A 74 -8.65 35.86 32.05
CA PRO A 74 -7.59 35.64 31.06
C PRO A 74 -7.08 34.18 31.01
N LYS A 75 -7.10 33.45 32.14
CA LYS A 75 -6.69 32.05 32.20
C LYS A 75 -7.66 31.14 31.42
N TRP A 76 -8.96 31.38 31.52
CA TRP A 76 -9.96 30.61 30.75
C TRP A 76 -9.96 30.99 29.26
N GLN A 77 -9.68 32.25 28.93
CA GLN A 77 -9.50 32.69 27.55
C GLN A 77 -8.28 31.99 26.92
N TYR A 78 -7.17 31.93 27.68
CA TYR A 78 -5.96 31.20 27.21
C TYR A 78 -6.25 29.69 27.03
N LEU A 79 -6.95 29.06 27.96
CA LEU A 79 -7.38 27.65 27.85
C LEU A 79 -8.18 27.42 26.55
N ALA A 80 -9.17 28.28 26.28
CA ALA A 80 -9.98 28.20 25.08
C ALA A 80 -9.12 28.34 23.80
N GLN A 81 -8.20 29.30 23.80
CA GLN A 81 -7.26 29.52 22.70
C GLN A 81 -6.32 28.33 22.51
N ALA A 82 -5.73 27.82 23.58
CA ALA A 82 -4.81 26.67 23.55
C ALA A 82 -5.49 25.37 23.04
N LEU A 83 -6.79 25.24 23.30
CA LEU A 83 -7.62 24.13 22.81
C LEU A 83 -8.25 24.40 21.44
N ASN A 84 -7.94 25.54 20.82
CA ASN A 84 -8.51 25.96 19.54
C ASN A 84 -10.04 25.90 19.49
N MET A 85 -10.69 26.34 20.58
CA MET A 85 -12.16 26.38 20.67
C MET A 85 -12.66 27.78 21.10
N PRO A 86 -13.86 28.19 20.66
CA PRO A 86 -14.47 29.43 21.12
C PRO A 86 -14.68 29.43 22.65
N LEU A 87 -14.41 30.54 23.34
CA LEU A 87 -14.64 30.65 24.78
C LEU A 87 -16.09 30.33 25.15
N SER A 88 -17.07 30.76 24.34
CA SER A 88 -18.48 30.47 24.53
C SER A 88 -18.80 28.98 24.53
N GLN A 89 -18.12 28.21 23.67
CA GLN A 89 -18.27 26.74 23.62
C GLN A 89 -17.66 26.10 24.86
N LEU A 90 -16.49 26.56 25.31
CA LEU A 90 -15.86 26.10 26.54
C LEU A 90 -16.80 26.36 27.75
N GLN A 91 -17.33 27.57 27.88
CA GLN A 91 -18.29 27.94 28.91
C GLN A 91 -19.56 27.06 28.89
N GLN A 92 -20.13 26.86 27.69
CA GLN A 92 -21.29 25.99 27.50
C GLN A 92 -20.98 24.55 27.95
N THR A 93 -19.81 24.02 27.60
CA THR A 93 -19.40 22.67 28.01
C THR A 93 -19.32 22.51 29.52
N ILE A 94 -18.85 23.54 30.23
CA ILE A 94 -18.75 23.55 31.70
C ILE A 94 -20.12 23.73 32.37
N THR A 95 -20.99 24.59 31.81
CA THR A 95 -22.23 25.00 32.47
C THR A 95 -23.45 24.16 32.10
N SER A 96 -23.40 23.39 31.01
CA SER A 96 -24.55 22.60 30.51
C SER A 96 -25.05 21.55 31.47
N ASP A 97 -24.17 20.95 32.28
CA ASP A 97 -24.51 19.99 33.33
C ASP A 97 -23.67 20.28 34.60
N PRO A 98 -24.20 21.02 35.57
CA PRO A 98 -23.48 21.41 36.79
C PRO A 98 -23.07 20.22 37.68
N ASN A 99 -23.71 19.07 37.55
CA ASN A 99 -23.43 17.88 38.36
C ASN A 99 -22.40 16.95 37.68
N ARG A 100 -22.03 17.24 36.46
CA ARG A 100 -21.06 16.43 35.69
C ARG A 100 -19.68 16.52 36.34
N ARG A 101 -19.05 15.34 36.53
CA ARG A 101 -17.73 15.22 37.17
C ARG A 101 -16.61 14.99 36.20
N PHE A 102 -16.91 14.78 34.91
CA PHE A 102 -15.94 14.46 33.87
C PHE A 102 -16.44 14.91 32.50
N VAL A 103 -15.61 15.68 31.79
CA VAL A 103 -15.79 16.00 30.37
C VAL A 103 -14.46 16.28 29.73
N TYR A 104 -14.22 15.71 28.52
CA TYR A 104 -13.08 16.07 27.72
C TYR A 104 -13.25 17.49 27.16
N LEU A 105 -12.28 18.36 27.40
CA LEU A 105 -12.17 19.68 26.77
C LEU A 105 -11.31 19.59 25.49
N GLY A 106 -10.30 18.74 25.47
CA GLY A 106 -9.49 18.44 24.32
C GLY A 106 -8.84 17.07 24.48
N ARG A 107 -8.73 16.33 23.39
CA ARG A 107 -8.04 15.03 23.36
C ARG A 107 -6.79 15.13 22.52
N LYS A 108 -5.77 14.33 22.87
CA LYS A 108 -4.50 14.21 22.15
C LYS A 108 -3.78 15.55 21.94
N ILE A 109 -3.82 16.39 22.98
CA ILE A 109 -3.15 17.69 23.01
C ILE A 109 -1.65 17.49 23.14
N GLU A 110 -0.88 18.20 22.33
CA GLU A 110 0.58 18.17 22.39
C GLU A 110 1.09 18.43 23.82
N GLN A 111 2.14 17.68 24.20
CA GLN A 111 2.70 17.71 25.57
C GLN A 111 3.09 19.13 26.01
N GLY A 112 3.65 19.95 25.10
CA GLY A 112 4.01 21.35 25.38
C GLY A 112 2.80 22.19 25.78
N ILE A 113 1.76 22.20 24.94
CA ILE A 113 0.50 22.89 25.16
C ILE A 113 -0.18 22.41 26.46
N ALA A 114 -0.20 21.12 26.70
CA ALA A 114 -0.79 20.56 27.91
C ALA A 114 -0.03 20.97 29.19
N ASN A 115 1.30 21.12 29.12
CA ASN A 115 2.11 21.62 30.23
C ASN A 115 1.80 23.11 30.50
N ASP A 116 1.63 23.92 29.44
CA ASP A 116 1.24 25.34 29.60
C ASP A 116 -0.14 25.47 30.24
N ILE A 117 -1.10 24.64 29.82
CA ILE A 117 -2.43 24.56 30.44
C ILE A 117 -2.32 24.18 31.93
N ALA A 118 -1.47 23.21 32.27
CA ALA A 118 -1.28 22.80 33.67
C ALA A 118 -0.71 23.94 34.55
N GLN A 119 0.16 24.82 34.01
CA GLN A 119 0.69 25.98 34.71
C GLN A 119 -0.36 27.05 35.03
N LEU A 120 -1.52 27.04 34.38
CA LEU A 120 -2.61 27.96 34.71
C LEU A 120 -3.21 27.68 36.09
N HIS A 121 -3.01 26.47 36.65
CA HIS A 121 -3.53 26.01 37.92
C HIS A 121 -5.05 26.26 38.05
N LEU A 122 -5.81 25.93 36.98
CA LEU A 122 -7.27 26.04 36.97
C LEU A 122 -7.89 24.92 37.81
N GLY A 123 -8.64 25.30 38.86
CA GLY A 123 -9.32 24.32 39.72
C GLY A 123 -10.39 23.56 38.94
N GLY A 124 -10.36 22.23 39.03
CA GLY A 124 -11.26 21.34 38.26
C GLY A 124 -10.82 21.03 36.84
N ILE A 125 -9.65 21.54 36.40
CA ILE A 125 -8.99 21.14 35.13
C ILE A 125 -7.84 20.18 35.48
N THR A 126 -7.80 19.05 34.81
CA THR A 126 -6.76 18.03 34.96
C THR A 126 -6.28 17.58 33.58
N SER A 127 -5.12 16.94 33.52
CA SER A 127 -4.63 16.30 32.30
C SER A 127 -4.35 14.82 32.57
N GLN A 128 -4.66 13.99 31.59
CA GLN A 128 -4.38 12.56 31.59
C GLN A 128 -3.43 12.24 30.46
N HIS A 129 -2.54 11.28 30.65
CA HIS A 129 -1.65 10.78 29.59
C HIS A 129 -2.48 10.11 28.48
N ASP A 130 -2.19 10.44 27.25
CA ASP A 130 -2.68 9.79 26.04
C ASP A 130 -1.57 9.83 24.98
N ASP A 131 -1.76 9.07 23.90
CA ASP A 131 -0.84 9.03 22.77
C ASP A 131 -1.51 9.55 21.50
N SER A 132 -0.79 10.36 20.79
CA SER A 132 -1.14 10.77 19.43
C SER A 132 -0.38 9.93 18.41
N ARG A 133 -1.08 9.39 17.42
CA ARG A 133 -0.44 8.65 16.34
C ARG A 133 0.11 9.62 15.30
N TYR A 134 1.38 9.46 14.93
CA TYR A 134 2.06 10.29 13.96
C TYR A 134 2.60 9.46 12.80
N TYR A 135 2.42 9.97 11.58
CA TYR A 135 2.74 9.32 10.31
C TYR A 135 3.75 10.18 9.53
N PRO A 136 5.06 9.91 9.65
CA PRO A 136 6.11 10.76 9.05
C PRO A 136 6.02 10.89 7.53
N MET A 137 5.59 9.84 6.82
CA MET A 137 5.48 9.86 5.37
C MET A 137 4.20 10.52 4.84
N SER A 138 3.31 10.98 5.74
CA SER A 138 2.08 11.68 5.36
C SER A 138 1.31 10.93 4.26
N ASP A 139 0.91 11.64 3.19
CA ASP A 139 0.13 11.12 2.07
C ASP A 139 0.85 10.02 1.25
N ALA A 140 2.18 9.96 1.31
CA ALA A 140 2.94 9.00 0.51
C ALA A 140 2.76 7.54 0.93
N ALA A 141 2.35 7.29 2.18
CA ALA A 141 2.12 5.93 2.70
C ALA A 141 0.72 5.75 3.31
N ALA A 142 -0.15 6.77 3.29
CA ALA A 142 -1.41 6.76 4.02
C ALA A 142 -2.34 5.59 3.66
N ASN A 143 -2.54 5.32 2.36
CA ASN A 143 -3.41 4.24 1.91
C ASN A 143 -2.88 2.84 2.28
N LEU A 144 -1.56 2.71 2.48
CA LEU A 144 -0.92 1.47 2.90
C LEU A 144 -0.94 1.32 4.43
N VAL A 145 -0.40 2.32 5.14
CA VAL A 145 -0.28 2.28 6.61
C VAL A 145 -1.66 2.37 7.26
N GLY A 146 -2.53 3.21 6.73
CA GLY A 146 -3.86 3.45 7.28
C GLY A 146 -3.86 4.47 8.41
N ILE A 147 -4.91 4.44 9.21
CA ILE A 147 -5.14 5.34 10.34
C ILE A 147 -5.68 4.60 11.56
N VAL A 148 -5.55 5.24 12.71
CA VAL A 148 -6.19 4.83 13.95
C VAL A 148 -7.38 5.74 14.30
N GLY A 149 -8.32 5.20 15.07
CA GLY A 149 -9.40 5.96 15.68
C GLY A 149 -8.96 6.74 16.91
N THR A 150 -9.94 7.37 17.55
CA THR A 150 -9.72 8.21 18.73
C THR A 150 -9.14 7.41 19.90
N ASP A 151 -9.54 6.15 20.03
CA ASP A 151 -9.09 5.26 21.12
C ASP A 151 -7.93 4.35 20.69
N ASN A 152 -7.16 4.78 19.69
CA ASN A 152 -5.97 4.13 19.13
C ASN A 152 -6.22 2.75 18.49
N GLU A 153 -7.47 2.38 18.18
CA GLU A 153 -7.80 1.19 17.38
C GLU A 153 -7.50 1.41 15.89
N GLY A 154 -6.98 0.39 15.24
CA GLY A 154 -6.67 0.45 13.79
C GLY A 154 -7.95 0.42 12.94
N LEU A 155 -8.17 1.45 12.12
CA LEU A 155 -9.36 1.59 11.28
C LEU A 155 -9.15 1.08 9.85
N THR A 156 -7.98 1.32 9.27
CA THR A 156 -7.66 0.96 7.88
C THR A 156 -6.21 0.47 7.75
N GLY A 157 -5.87 -0.08 6.60
CA GLY A 157 -4.50 -0.43 6.23
C GLY A 157 -3.79 -1.40 7.18
N ILE A 158 -2.48 -1.24 7.31
CA ILE A 158 -1.63 -2.01 8.24
C ILE A 158 -2.07 -1.79 9.70
N GLU A 159 -2.47 -0.57 10.06
CA GLU A 159 -2.97 -0.27 11.41
C GLU A 159 -4.13 -1.20 11.79
N LYS A 160 -5.04 -1.48 10.87
CA LYS A 160 -6.16 -2.40 11.08
C LYS A 160 -5.73 -3.86 11.01
N GLY A 161 -5.00 -4.24 9.97
CA GLY A 161 -4.63 -5.62 9.72
C GLY A 161 -3.74 -6.19 10.83
N PHE A 162 -2.87 -5.36 11.39
CA PHE A 162 -1.94 -5.73 12.45
C PHE A 162 -2.36 -5.20 13.82
N ASN A 163 -3.65 -4.83 14.00
CA ASN A 163 -4.12 -4.19 15.21
C ASN A 163 -3.72 -4.93 16.49
N THR A 164 -3.95 -6.24 16.55
CA THR A 164 -3.63 -7.09 17.72
C THR A 164 -2.13 -7.11 18.06
N LEU A 165 -1.25 -6.97 17.06
CA LEU A 165 0.21 -6.90 17.28
C LEU A 165 0.64 -5.51 17.72
N LEU A 166 -0.07 -4.47 17.26
CA LEU A 166 0.23 -3.08 17.56
C LEU A 166 -0.36 -2.61 18.90
N GLU A 167 -1.41 -3.26 19.38
CA GLU A 167 -1.96 -3.00 20.70
C GLU A 167 -1.04 -3.55 21.79
N GLY A 168 -0.62 -2.68 22.71
CA GLY A 168 0.04 -3.11 23.92
C GLY A 168 -0.93 -3.68 24.95
N LYS A 169 -0.44 -4.34 25.97
CA LYS A 169 -1.27 -4.75 27.09
C LYS A 169 -1.26 -3.66 28.14
N PRO A 170 -2.42 -3.13 28.53
CA PRO A 170 -2.48 -2.08 29.52
C PRO A 170 -1.96 -2.59 30.88
N GLY A 171 -1.34 -1.69 31.61
CA GLY A 171 -1.00 -1.86 33.02
C GLY A 171 -2.15 -1.49 33.93
N MET A 172 -1.94 -1.61 35.22
CA MET A 172 -2.91 -1.27 36.24
C MET A 172 -2.24 -0.64 37.45
N ARG A 173 -2.80 0.42 37.99
CA ARG A 173 -2.36 1.04 39.24
C ARG A 173 -3.51 1.05 40.24
N GLU A 174 -3.28 0.43 41.38
CA GLU A 174 -4.16 0.49 42.55
C GLU A 174 -3.56 1.46 43.57
N TYR A 175 -4.35 2.46 43.97
CA TYR A 175 -3.91 3.51 44.89
C TYR A 175 -5.01 3.89 45.86
N ARG A 176 -4.61 4.46 46.97
CA ARG A 176 -5.54 5.09 47.92
C ARG A 176 -5.58 6.59 47.71
N GLN A 177 -6.81 7.14 47.80
CA GLN A 177 -7.04 8.58 47.76
C GLN A 177 -7.80 9.05 49.01
N ASP A 178 -7.56 10.31 49.38
CA ASP A 178 -8.27 10.98 50.45
C ASP A 178 -9.67 11.44 50.02
N GLY A 179 -10.44 12.03 50.94
CA GLY A 179 -11.78 12.59 50.66
C GLY A 179 -11.77 13.76 49.66
N HIS A 180 -10.61 14.34 49.38
CA HIS A 180 -10.41 15.44 48.42
C HIS A 180 -9.92 14.94 47.03
N GLY A 181 -9.66 13.63 46.91
CA GLY A 181 -9.20 13.02 45.69
C GLY A 181 -7.66 12.99 45.51
N ASN A 182 -6.88 13.38 46.54
CA ASN A 182 -5.42 13.32 46.47
C ASN A 182 -4.92 11.88 46.69
N VAL A 183 -3.95 11.44 45.94
CA VAL A 183 -3.32 10.12 46.09
C VAL A 183 -2.49 10.12 47.38
N ILE A 184 -2.85 9.24 48.34
CA ILE A 184 -2.15 9.07 49.61
C ILE A 184 -1.02 8.06 49.48
N GLY A 185 -1.22 7.02 48.65
CA GLY A 185 -0.20 5.98 48.42
C GLY A 185 -0.60 5.01 47.34
N ILE A 186 0.42 4.48 46.62
CA ILE A 186 0.27 3.45 45.62
C ILE A 186 0.44 2.10 46.30
N LEU A 187 -0.55 1.21 46.14
CA LEU A 187 -0.56 -0.11 46.76
C LEU A 187 0.01 -1.17 45.83
N LYS A 188 -0.34 -1.06 44.54
CA LYS A 188 0.12 -2.00 43.51
C LYS A 188 0.24 -1.28 42.18
N GLU A 189 1.28 -1.58 41.45
CA GLU A 189 1.45 -1.10 40.08
C GLU A 189 1.95 -2.24 39.21
N VAL A 190 1.22 -2.49 38.13
CA VAL A 190 1.61 -3.40 37.07
C VAL A 190 1.88 -2.52 35.85
N PRO A 191 3.13 -2.39 35.40
CA PRO A 191 3.45 -1.56 34.25
C PRO A 191 2.79 -2.10 32.98
N PRO A 192 2.48 -1.24 31.98
CA PRO A 192 1.99 -1.68 30.69
C PRO A 192 3.06 -2.48 29.94
N GLN A 193 2.62 -3.46 29.18
CA GLN A 193 3.51 -4.23 28.30
C GLN A 193 3.48 -3.60 26.89
N GLN A 194 4.60 -2.98 26.52
CA GLN A 194 4.74 -2.36 25.21
C GLN A 194 4.78 -3.41 24.09
N PRO A 195 4.13 -3.18 22.96
CA PRO A 195 4.16 -4.09 21.82
C PRO A 195 5.48 -3.98 21.06
N PRO A 196 5.86 -5.04 20.31
CA PRO A 196 7.04 -4.98 19.46
C PRO A 196 6.84 -4.03 18.27
N THR A 197 7.94 -3.55 17.69
CA THR A 197 7.92 -2.86 16.40
C THR A 197 7.54 -3.84 15.28
N VAL A 198 6.60 -3.46 14.43
CA VAL A 198 6.25 -4.21 13.22
C VAL A 198 7.10 -3.68 12.06
N ASN A 199 8.08 -4.50 11.62
CA ASN A 199 8.94 -4.16 10.50
C ASN A 199 8.32 -4.64 9.19
N LEU A 200 7.95 -3.70 8.32
CA LEU A 200 7.45 -3.98 6.98
C LEU A 200 8.61 -4.29 6.01
N SER A 201 8.29 -4.89 4.89
CA SER A 201 9.21 -5.07 3.76
C SER A 201 9.40 -3.80 2.93
N ILE A 202 8.56 -2.80 3.16
CA ILE A 202 8.54 -1.51 2.47
C ILE A 202 9.88 -0.78 2.67
N ASP A 203 10.39 -0.19 1.59
CA ASP A 203 11.48 0.76 1.60
C ASP A 203 10.91 2.17 1.50
N SER A 204 11.18 3.02 2.47
CA SER A 204 10.59 4.37 2.55
C SER A 204 10.95 5.26 1.37
N PHE A 205 12.17 5.14 0.85
CA PHE A 205 12.60 5.90 -0.33
C PHE A 205 11.83 5.45 -1.57
N MET A 206 11.78 4.14 -1.82
CA MET A 206 11.05 3.58 -2.96
C MET A 206 9.55 3.91 -2.87
N GLN A 207 8.96 3.81 -1.69
CA GLN A 207 7.55 4.19 -1.46
C GLN A 207 7.29 5.66 -1.82
N TYR A 208 8.15 6.57 -1.37
CA TYR A 208 8.03 7.99 -1.68
C TYR A 208 8.20 8.28 -3.18
N VAL A 209 9.20 7.67 -3.81
CA VAL A 209 9.43 7.80 -5.26
C VAL A 209 8.20 7.32 -6.03
N MET A 210 7.70 6.12 -5.71
CA MET A 210 6.53 5.54 -6.36
C MET A 210 5.31 6.44 -6.23
N TYR A 211 5.02 6.89 -5.01
CA TYR A 211 3.89 7.79 -4.77
C TYR A 211 4.02 9.11 -5.55
N SER A 212 5.20 9.75 -5.48
CA SER A 212 5.42 11.05 -6.12
C SER A 212 5.27 10.97 -7.64
N ARG A 213 5.82 9.91 -8.29
CA ARG A 213 5.73 9.72 -9.73
C ARG A 213 4.32 9.30 -10.16
N LEU A 214 3.68 8.42 -9.38
CA LEU A 214 2.29 8.03 -9.62
C LEU A 214 1.34 9.22 -9.54
N ARG A 215 1.42 10.01 -8.47
CA ARG A 215 0.61 11.22 -8.28
C ARG A 215 0.77 12.17 -9.46
N ALA A 216 2.02 12.51 -9.80
CA ALA A 216 2.29 13.41 -10.92
C ALA A 216 1.72 12.88 -12.24
N GLY A 217 1.87 11.58 -12.51
CA GLY A 217 1.35 10.93 -13.71
C GLY A 217 -0.18 10.88 -13.76
N VAL A 218 -0.85 10.55 -12.65
CA VAL A 218 -2.33 10.53 -12.57
C VAL A 218 -2.89 11.93 -12.79
N MET A 219 -2.30 12.95 -12.15
CA MET A 219 -2.71 14.35 -12.33
C MET A 219 -2.47 14.84 -13.77
N LEU A 220 -1.31 14.53 -14.36
CA LEU A 220 -0.98 14.92 -15.73
C LEU A 220 -1.97 14.32 -16.75
N ASN A 221 -2.40 13.10 -16.52
CA ASN A 221 -3.34 12.41 -17.41
C ASN A 221 -4.81 12.66 -17.02
N GLN A 222 -5.09 13.52 -16.01
CA GLN A 222 -6.45 13.80 -15.51
C GLN A 222 -7.23 12.52 -15.23
N ALA A 223 -6.55 11.53 -14.63
CA ALA A 223 -7.11 10.22 -14.37
C ALA A 223 -7.81 10.16 -13.01
N ASP A 224 -8.77 9.23 -12.86
CA ASP A 224 -9.54 9.08 -11.63
C ASP A 224 -8.70 8.55 -10.48
N SER A 225 -7.79 7.61 -10.77
CA SER A 225 -6.94 6.97 -9.77
C SER A 225 -5.76 6.25 -10.41
N GLY A 226 -4.83 5.80 -9.58
CA GLY A 226 -3.71 4.98 -10.01
C GLY A 226 -3.13 4.16 -8.87
N ALA A 227 -2.37 3.13 -9.24
CA ALA A 227 -1.63 2.28 -8.31
C ALA A 227 -0.25 1.92 -8.88
N ALA A 228 0.73 1.79 -8.00
CA ALA A 228 2.04 1.25 -8.33
C ALA A 228 2.45 0.23 -7.27
N VAL A 229 2.92 -0.94 -7.69
CA VAL A 229 3.36 -2.03 -6.81
C VAL A 229 4.73 -2.53 -7.25
N LEU A 230 5.67 -2.58 -6.33
CA LEU A 230 7.04 -3.04 -6.53
C LEU A 230 7.32 -4.26 -5.65
N VAL A 231 7.78 -5.35 -6.25
CA VAL A 231 8.03 -6.64 -5.57
C VAL A 231 9.45 -7.10 -5.84
N ASP A 232 10.16 -7.57 -4.81
CA ASP A 232 11.41 -8.32 -4.95
C ASP A 232 11.09 -9.73 -5.47
N VAL A 233 11.64 -10.09 -6.63
CA VAL A 233 11.31 -11.37 -7.28
C VAL A 233 11.91 -12.59 -6.56
N ASN A 234 12.94 -12.39 -5.74
CA ASN A 234 13.63 -13.47 -5.04
C ASN A 234 12.96 -13.84 -3.71
N THR A 235 12.26 -12.89 -3.09
CA THR A 235 11.66 -13.06 -1.76
C THR A 235 10.13 -13.00 -1.78
N GLY A 236 9.53 -12.31 -2.76
CA GLY A 236 8.12 -11.95 -2.74
C GLY A 236 7.79 -10.76 -1.83
N GLU A 237 8.80 -10.11 -1.25
CA GLU A 237 8.62 -8.90 -0.44
C GLU A 237 8.10 -7.75 -1.28
N ILE A 238 7.10 -7.05 -0.76
CA ILE A 238 6.59 -5.81 -1.35
C ILE A 238 7.49 -4.67 -0.87
N LEU A 239 8.28 -4.11 -1.79
CA LEU A 239 9.22 -3.02 -1.51
C LEU A 239 8.55 -1.65 -1.52
N GLY A 240 7.43 -1.53 -2.22
CA GLY A 240 6.60 -0.33 -2.27
C GLY A 240 5.21 -0.62 -2.81
N MET A 241 4.21 0.09 -2.29
CA MET A 241 2.81 0.00 -2.71
C MET A 241 2.16 1.37 -2.59
N ALA A 242 2.05 2.07 -3.70
CA ALA A 242 1.50 3.42 -3.77
C ALA A 242 0.11 3.43 -4.42
N SER A 243 -0.77 4.27 -3.90
CA SER A 243 -2.10 4.54 -4.45
C SER A 243 -2.35 6.04 -4.54
N TYR A 244 -3.12 6.46 -5.54
CA TYR A 244 -3.61 7.83 -5.69
C TYR A 244 -5.06 7.78 -6.19
N PRO A 245 -5.99 8.59 -5.67
CA PRO A 245 -5.79 9.65 -4.66
C PRO A 245 -5.36 9.12 -3.29
N SER A 246 -4.82 10.03 -2.48
CA SER A 246 -4.36 9.77 -1.12
C SER A 246 -4.72 10.95 -0.21
N TYR A 247 -4.39 10.85 1.07
CA TYR A 247 -4.77 11.82 2.09
C TYR A 247 -3.66 11.98 3.13
N ASN A 248 -3.74 13.06 3.94
CA ASN A 248 -2.84 13.22 5.08
C ASN A 248 -3.40 12.49 6.31
N PRO A 249 -2.78 11.39 6.77
CA PRO A 249 -3.28 10.63 7.92
C PRO A 249 -3.13 11.36 9.25
N ASN A 250 -2.29 12.41 9.31
CA ASN A 250 -2.15 13.27 10.49
C ASN A 250 -3.31 14.29 10.60
N ASN A 251 -4.07 14.50 9.52
CA ASN A 251 -5.25 15.36 9.49
C ASN A 251 -6.22 14.85 8.42
N TYR A 252 -7.04 13.88 8.78
CA TYR A 252 -7.97 13.23 7.85
C TYR A 252 -9.44 13.64 8.05
N ALA A 253 -9.71 14.66 8.88
CA ALA A 253 -11.06 15.18 9.05
C ALA A 253 -11.61 15.67 7.70
N GLY A 254 -12.81 15.17 7.31
CA GLY A 254 -13.45 15.52 6.06
C GLY A 254 -12.94 14.81 4.79
N VAL A 255 -11.95 13.93 4.91
CA VAL A 255 -11.47 13.10 3.78
C VAL A 255 -12.56 12.13 3.34
N GLN A 256 -12.77 12.04 2.04
CA GLN A 256 -13.78 11.12 1.50
C GLN A 256 -13.29 9.66 1.60
N PRO A 257 -14.14 8.69 1.97
CA PRO A 257 -13.76 7.29 2.08
C PRO A 257 -13.13 6.70 0.81
N LYS A 258 -13.55 7.20 -0.37
CA LYS A 258 -12.97 6.77 -1.66
C LYS A 258 -11.48 7.10 -1.77
N ASP A 259 -11.01 8.19 -1.17
CA ASP A 259 -9.63 8.66 -1.25
C ASP A 259 -8.73 7.93 -0.22
N MET A 260 -9.34 7.24 0.74
CA MET A 260 -8.65 6.45 1.75
C MET A 260 -8.37 5.00 1.30
N ARG A 261 -8.93 4.57 0.17
CA ARG A 261 -8.77 3.19 -0.32
C ARG A 261 -7.36 2.94 -0.84
N ASN A 262 -6.86 1.76 -0.59
CA ASN A 262 -5.64 1.27 -1.23
C ASN A 262 -6.01 0.63 -2.57
N VAL A 263 -5.97 1.42 -3.64
CA VAL A 263 -6.36 1.02 -5.00
C VAL A 263 -5.57 -0.20 -5.49
N ALA A 264 -4.32 -0.38 -5.01
CA ALA A 264 -3.49 -1.51 -5.41
C ALA A 264 -4.05 -2.88 -5.00
N ILE A 265 -4.85 -2.93 -3.92
CA ILE A 265 -5.40 -4.17 -3.36
C ILE A 265 -6.93 -4.24 -3.39
N SER A 266 -7.62 -3.09 -3.42
CA SER A 266 -9.09 -3.04 -3.32
C SER A 266 -9.78 -3.06 -4.68
N ASP A 267 -9.19 -2.42 -5.68
CA ASP A 267 -9.81 -2.23 -6.99
C ASP A 267 -9.34 -3.31 -7.96
N SER A 268 -10.28 -3.95 -8.62
CA SER A 268 -9.99 -5.00 -9.60
C SER A 268 -10.54 -4.63 -10.96
N PHE A 269 -9.71 -4.81 -11.98
CA PHE A 269 -10.00 -4.52 -13.37
C PHE A 269 -9.55 -5.66 -14.27
N GLU A 270 -10.00 -5.67 -15.50
CA GLU A 270 -9.50 -6.58 -16.51
C GLU A 270 -8.03 -6.26 -16.81
N PRO A 271 -7.11 -7.25 -16.77
CA PRO A 271 -5.67 -7.02 -16.92
C PRO A 271 -5.25 -6.65 -18.35
N GLY A 272 -6.12 -6.91 -19.33
CA GLY A 272 -5.82 -6.68 -20.73
C GLY A 272 -4.54 -7.41 -21.17
N SER A 273 -3.80 -6.80 -22.06
CA SER A 273 -2.60 -7.38 -22.67
C SER A 273 -1.45 -7.77 -21.72
N THR A 274 -1.55 -7.47 -20.42
CA THR A 274 -0.49 -7.84 -19.47
C THR A 274 -0.34 -9.36 -19.30
N VAL A 275 -1.39 -10.15 -19.59
CA VAL A 275 -1.38 -11.62 -19.48
C VAL A 275 -0.83 -12.33 -20.73
N LYS A 276 -0.61 -11.63 -21.85
CA LYS A 276 -0.13 -12.24 -23.10
C LYS A 276 1.19 -13.00 -22.99
N PRO A 277 2.16 -12.54 -22.18
CA PRO A 277 3.37 -13.33 -21.95
C PRO A 277 3.09 -14.75 -21.48
N LEU A 278 2.06 -14.95 -20.62
CA LEU A 278 1.67 -16.28 -20.14
C LEU A 278 1.12 -17.17 -21.27
N VAL A 279 0.36 -16.60 -22.21
CA VAL A 279 -0.17 -17.34 -23.37
C VAL A 279 0.98 -17.82 -24.27
N VAL A 280 1.98 -16.97 -24.50
CA VAL A 280 3.18 -17.33 -25.23
C VAL A 280 3.97 -18.42 -24.49
N MET A 281 4.16 -18.29 -23.17
CA MET A 281 4.85 -19.28 -22.34
C MET A 281 4.21 -20.66 -22.44
N VAL A 282 2.89 -20.78 -22.29
CA VAL A 282 2.24 -22.09 -22.34
C VAL A 282 2.26 -22.68 -23.74
N SER A 283 2.17 -21.85 -24.77
CA SER A 283 2.25 -22.30 -26.17
C SER A 283 3.64 -22.86 -26.51
N LEU A 284 4.71 -22.22 -26.01
CA LEU A 284 6.09 -22.72 -26.10
C LEU A 284 6.28 -24.02 -25.31
N ALA A 285 5.84 -24.03 -24.05
CA ALA A 285 5.96 -25.19 -23.16
C ALA A 285 5.24 -26.44 -23.72
N ARG A 286 4.12 -26.24 -24.39
CA ARG A 286 3.35 -27.30 -25.06
C ARG A 286 3.84 -27.62 -26.46
N LYS A 287 4.91 -26.93 -26.92
CA LYS A 287 5.49 -27.12 -28.29
C LYS A 287 4.49 -26.83 -29.42
N MET A 288 3.49 -26.01 -29.17
CA MET A 288 2.53 -25.54 -30.19
C MET A 288 3.16 -24.50 -31.11
N ILE A 289 4.12 -23.75 -30.59
CA ILE A 289 4.95 -22.79 -31.31
C ILE A 289 6.42 -23.01 -30.92
N ARG A 290 7.31 -22.47 -31.73
CA ARG A 290 8.75 -22.37 -31.46
C ARG A 290 9.13 -20.88 -31.38
N PRO A 291 10.25 -20.50 -30.77
CA PRO A 291 10.69 -19.11 -30.67
C PRO A 291 10.82 -18.40 -32.04
N ASP A 292 11.14 -19.14 -33.08
CA ASP A 292 11.29 -18.67 -34.45
C ASP A 292 10.00 -18.76 -35.30
N SER A 293 8.88 -19.21 -34.72
CA SER A 293 7.59 -19.30 -35.42
C SER A 293 7.11 -17.93 -35.88
N VAL A 294 6.44 -17.91 -37.03
CA VAL A 294 5.73 -16.75 -37.58
C VAL A 294 4.26 -17.11 -37.65
N LEU A 295 3.41 -16.22 -37.12
CA LEU A 295 1.96 -16.40 -37.08
C LEU A 295 1.27 -15.44 -38.03
N ASP A 296 0.23 -15.92 -38.68
CA ASP A 296 -0.71 -15.09 -39.43
C ASP A 296 -1.47 -14.17 -38.45
N THR A 297 -1.53 -12.89 -38.78
CA THR A 297 -2.21 -11.86 -37.99
C THR A 297 -3.22 -11.06 -38.82
N HIS A 298 -3.81 -11.68 -39.85
CA HIS A 298 -4.97 -11.11 -40.52
C HIS A 298 -6.21 -11.14 -39.60
N PRO A 299 -7.02 -10.08 -39.60
CA PRO A 299 -8.27 -10.05 -38.85
C PRO A 299 -9.19 -11.21 -39.25
N TYR A 300 -9.84 -11.82 -38.27
CA TYR A 300 -10.77 -12.93 -38.49
C TYR A 300 -11.97 -12.87 -37.55
N THR A 301 -12.98 -13.67 -37.81
CA THR A 301 -14.25 -13.64 -37.05
C THR A 301 -14.42 -14.92 -36.23
N VAL A 302 -14.76 -14.76 -34.94
CA VAL A 302 -15.07 -15.85 -34.00
C VAL A 302 -16.46 -15.62 -33.45
N ASN A 303 -17.37 -16.60 -33.60
CA ASN A 303 -18.76 -16.50 -33.17
C ASN A 303 -19.47 -15.19 -33.59
N GLY A 304 -19.16 -14.68 -34.80
CA GLY A 304 -19.71 -13.42 -35.31
C GLY A 304 -19.01 -12.15 -34.82
N HIS A 305 -17.99 -12.24 -33.97
CA HIS A 305 -17.22 -11.09 -33.47
C HIS A 305 -15.86 -11.00 -34.17
N LEU A 306 -15.54 -9.79 -34.63
CA LEU A 306 -14.26 -9.51 -35.32
C LEU A 306 -13.12 -9.41 -34.29
N ILE A 307 -12.10 -10.23 -34.45
CA ILE A 307 -10.82 -10.11 -33.74
C ILE A 307 -9.86 -9.35 -34.64
N LYS A 308 -9.28 -8.26 -34.11
CA LYS A 308 -8.36 -7.38 -34.84
C LYS A 308 -7.29 -6.82 -33.91
N ASP A 309 -6.13 -6.53 -34.45
CA ASP A 309 -5.04 -5.82 -33.77
C ASP A 309 -5.23 -4.29 -33.89
N VAL A 310 -4.50 -3.54 -33.06
CA VAL A 310 -4.47 -2.07 -33.14
C VAL A 310 -3.85 -1.59 -34.45
N GLY A 311 -2.86 -2.33 -34.99
CA GLY A 311 -2.22 -2.07 -36.26
C GLY A 311 -2.44 -3.21 -37.26
N HIS A 312 -1.90 -3.06 -38.48
CA HIS A 312 -1.98 -4.07 -39.54
C HIS A 312 -0.61 -4.66 -39.83
N TRP A 313 -0.46 -5.92 -39.52
CA TRP A 313 0.70 -6.74 -39.87
C TRP A 313 0.19 -8.05 -40.43
N PRO A 314 0.61 -8.44 -41.67
CA PRO A 314 0.15 -9.71 -42.27
C PRO A 314 0.57 -10.93 -41.47
N ALA A 315 1.77 -10.85 -40.87
CA ALA A 315 2.33 -11.92 -40.05
C ALA A 315 3.33 -11.33 -39.05
N LEU A 316 3.43 -11.95 -37.87
CA LEU A 316 4.35 -11.55 -36.80
C LEU A 316 5.17 -12.74 -36.31
N THR A 317 6.46 -12.53 -36.03
CA THR A 317 7.24 -13.44 -35.20
C THR A 317 6.71 -13.47 -33.78
N ILE A 318 7.03 -14.46 -32.96
CA ILE A 318 6.57 -14.52 -31.56
C ILE A 318 7.05 -13.30 -30.78
N THR A 319 8.25 -12.82 -30.99
CA THR A 319 8.73 -11.53 -30.43
C THR A 319 7.86 -10.38 -30.91
N GLY A 320 7.51 -10.33 -32.20
CA GLY A 320 6.62 -9.32 -32.76
C GLY A 320 5.20 -9.37 -32.15
N VAL A 321 4.68 -10.54 -31.82
CA VAL A 321 3.39 -10.70 -31.12
C VAL A 321 3.38 -9.96 -29.79
N LEU A 322 4.44 -10.07 -29.00
CA LEU A 322 4.56 -9.35 -27.73
C LEU A 322 4.84 -7.86 -27.94
N GLN A 323 5.74 -7.50 -28.86
CA GLN A 323 6.11 -6.13 -29.18
C GLN A 323 4.92 -5.30 -29.70
N LYS A 324 4.13 -5.87 -30.60
CA LYS A 324 2.96 -5.22 -31.21
C LYS A 324 1.67 -5.48 -30.43
N SER A 325 1.74 -6.33 -29.42
CA SER A 325 0.59 -6.70 -28.57
C SER A 325 -0.56 -7.32 -29.38
N SER A 326 -0.27 -8.27 -30.28
CA SER A 326 -1.26 -8.87 -31.18
C SER A 326 -2.33 -9.68 -30.42
N ASP A 327 -3.59 -9.27 -30.49
CA ASP A 327 -4.74 -10.01 -30.00
C ASP A 327 -5.05 -11.20 -30.90
N ILE A 328 -4.85 -11.04 -32.20
CA ILE A 328 -5.09 -12.08 -33.21
C ILE A 328 -4.18 -13.30 -32.92
N ALA A 329 -2.89 -13.07 -32.77
CA ALA A 329 -1.94 -14.17 -32.58
C ALA A 329 -2.19 -14.93 -31.28
N VAL A 330 -2.43 -14.25 -30.14
CA VAL A 330 -2.68 -14.94 -28.87
C VAL A 330 -4.06 -15.61 -28.83
N SER A 331 -5.06 -15.08 -29.54
CA SER A 331 -6.37 -15.73 -29.66
C SER A 331 -6.28 -17.02 -30.48
N HIS A 332 -5.50 -17.08 -31.57
CA HIS A 332 -5.21 -18.32 -32.28
C HIS A 332 -4.54 -19.36 -31.38
N MET A 333 -3.54 -18.95 -30.59
CA MET A 333 -2.91 -19.85 -29.61
C MET A 333 -3.93 -20.39 -28.61
N ALA A 334 -4.81 -19.54 -28.07
CA ALA A 334 -5.81 -19.94 -27.08
C ALA A 334 -6.87 -20.88 -27.66
N LEU A 335 -7.32 -20.64 -28.89
CA LEU A 335 -8.29 -21.49 -29.57
C LEU A 335 -7.72 -22.88 -29.94
N ALA A 336 -6.41 -23.00 -30.04
CA ALA A 336 -5.72 -24.26 -30.31
C ALA A 336 -5.50 -25.14 -29.06
N MET A 337 -5.91 -24.69 -27.85
CA MET A 337 -5.79 -25.47 -26.61
C MET A 337 -7.10 -25.41 -25.81
N PRO A 338 -7.40 -26.39 -24.93
CA PRO A 338 -8.55 -26.31 -24.04
C PRO A 338 -8.49 -25.06 -23.13
N ALA A 339 -9.64 -24.42 -22.87
CA ALA A 339 -9.72 -23.22 -22.05
C ALA A 339 -9.08 -23.40 -20.65
N GLN A 340 -9.25 -24.59 -20.06
CA GLN A 340 -8.73 -24.93 -18.74
C GLN A 340 -7.21 -24.78 -18.65
N VAL A 341 -6.48 -24.98 -19.75
CA VAL A 341 -5.02 -24.79 -19.78
C VAL A 341 -4.61 -23.36 -19.45
N LEU A 342 -5.32 -22.36 -20.02
CA LEU A 342 -5.08 -20.96 -19.69
C LEU A 342 -5.57 -20.59 -18.29
N VAL A 343 -6.72 -21.11 -17.88
CA VAL A 343 -7.28 -20.91 -16.55
C VAL A 343 -6.29 -21.40 -15.49
N ASP A 344 -5.81 -22.64 -15.62
CA ASP A 344 -4.84 -23.25 -14.69
C ASP A 344 -3.51 -22.48 -14.68
N LEU A 345 -3.05 -22.05 -15.85
CA LEU A 345 -1.82 -21.27 -15.97
C LEU A 345 -1.93 -19.94 -15.23
N TYR A 346 -2.93 -19.13 -15.55
CA TYR A 346 -3.13 -17.84 -14.93
C TYR A 346 -3.27 -17.96 -13.41
N HIS A 347 -4.05 -18.97 -12.97
CA HIS A 347 -4.19 -19.26 -11.54
C HIS A 347 -2.86 -19.70 -10.91
N SER A 348 -2.03 -20.49 -11.61
CA SER A 348 -0.72 -20.91 -11.11
C SER A 348 0.25 -19.74 -10.91
N PHE A 349 0.14 -18.68 -11.74
CA PHE A 349 0.89 -17.43 -11.60
C PHE A 349 0.26 -16.47 -10.58
N GLY A 350 -0.86 -16.84 -9.97
CA GLY A 350 -1.45 -16.12 -8.85
C GLY A 350 -2.64 -15.24 -9.20
N LEU A 351 -3.07 -15.16 -10.47
CA LEU A 351 -4.28 -14.43 -10.83
C LEU A 351 -5.51 -15.14 -10.25
N GLY A 352 -6.44 -14.38 -9.70
CA GLY A 352 -7.63 -14.92 -9.02
C GLY A 352 -7.37 -15.60 -7.68
N LYS A 353 -6.14 -15.59 -7.15
CA LYS A 353 -5.83 -16.03 -5.79
C LYS A 353 -5.84 -14.86 -4.83
N PRO A 354 -6.33 -15.03 -3.60
CA PRO A 354 -6.13 -14.06 -2.54
C PRO A 354 -4.64 -13.70 -2.39
N THR A 355 -4.36 -12.49 -1.99
CA THR A 355 -2.99 -12.03 -1.75
C THR A 355 -2.53 -12.24 -0.32
N ASP A 356 -3.48 -12.39 0.60
CA ASP A 356 -3.33 -12.81 2.01
C ASP A 356 -2.27 -11.99 2.77
N LEU A 357 -2.19 -10.68 2.50
CA LEU A 357 -1.27 -9.78 3.21
C LEU A 357 -1.73 -9.50 4.65
N GLY A 358 -2.98 -9.81 4.97
CA GLY A 358 -3.62 -9.48 6.24
C GLY A 358 -3.97 -7.99 6.37
N ILE A 359 -4.01 -7.27 5.26
CA ILE A 359 -4.41 -5.86 5.21
C ILE A 359 -5.91 -5.80 4.89
N GLY A 360 -6.66 -5.03 5.62
CA GLY A 360 -8.09 -4.88 5.37
C GLY A 360 -8.39 -4.29 4.00
N GLY A 361 -9.42 -4.84 3.31
CA GLY A 361 -9.88 -4.33 2.03
C GLY A 361 -9.27 -5.02 0.80
N GLU A 362 -8.54 -6.12 0.97
CA GLU A 362 -8.04 -6.93 -0.14
C GLU A 362 -9.19 -7.54 -0.95
N SER A 363 -9.15 -7.35 -2.27
CA SER A 363 -10.08 -7.93 -3.23
C SER A 363 -9.47 -9.17 -3.90
N SER A 364 -10.23 -10.24 -3.98
CA SER A 364 -9.85 -11.42 -4.78
C SER A 364 -10.09 -11.22 -6.28
N GLY A 365 -10.82 -10.15 -6.66
CA GLY A 365 -11.25 -9.94 -8.04
C GLY A 365 -12.34 -10.90 -8.49
N TYR A 366 -12.39 -11.16 -9.79
CA TYR A 366 -13.22 -12.20 -10.40
C TYR A 366 -12.36 -13.11 -11.27
N PHE A 367 -12.45 -14.41 -11.06
CA PHE A 367 -11.68 -15.39 -11.81
C PHE A 367 -12.52 -16.65 -12.10
N PRO A 368 -12.65 -17.09 -13.38
CA PRO A 368 -13.56 -18.16 -13.78
C PRO A 368 -12.93 -19.56 -13.58
N LEU A 369 -12.45 -19.87 -12.36
CA LEU A 369 -11.68 -21.10 -12.04
C LEU A 369 -12.46 -22.39 -12.34
N HIS A 370 -13.76 -22.40 -12.09
CA HIS A 370 -14.64 -23.58 -12.20
C HIS A 370 -15.67 -23.44 -13.32
N ARG A 371 -15.30 -22.77 -14.40
CA ARG A 371 -16.20 -22.59 -15.53
C ARG A 371 -16.10 -23.75 -16.51
N ASP A 372 -17.16 -24.52 -16.66
CA ASP A 372 -17.18 -25.73 -17.51
C ASP A 372 -17.34 -25.45 -19.00
N ARG A 373 -18.08 -24.37 -19.35
CA ARG A 373 -18.42 -24.09 -20.76
C ARG A 373 -17.87 -22.74 -21.18
N TRP A 374 -17.16 -22.75 -22.29
CA TRP A 374 -16.54 -21.59 -22.91
C TRP A 374 -16.94 -21.51 -24.39
N ALA A 375 -17.52 -20.39 -24.79
CA ALA A 375 -17.63 -20.07 -26.22
C ALA A 375 -16.24 -19.73 -26.78
N ASP A 376 -16.03 -19.93 -28.08
CA ASP A 376 -14.73 -19.66 -28.67
C ASP A 376 -14.34 -18.18 -28.58
N ILE A 377 -15.32 -17.27 -28.69
CA ILE A 377 -15.05 -15.83 -28.50
C ILE A 377 -14.56 -15.53 -27.05
N GLU A 378 -15.10 -16.20 -26.04
CA GLU A 378 -14.67 -16.01 -24.65
C GLU A 378 -13.27 -16.58 -24.43
N ARG A 379 -12.92 -17.71 -25.05
CA ARG A 379 -11.55 -18.28 -25.04
C ARG A 379 -10.57 -17.33 -25.73
N ALA A 380 -10.98 -16.77 -26.88
CA ALA A 380 -10.18 -15.79 -27.60
C ALA A 380 -9.93 -14.55 -26.75
N THR A 381 -10.99 -13.93 -26.18
CA THR A 381 -10.86 -12.71 -25.38
C THR A 381 -10.12 -12.93 -24.04
N PHE A 382 -10.27 -14.10 -23.43
CA PHE A 382 -9.54 -14.48 -22.21
C PHE A 382 -8.01 -14.49 -22.42
N SER A 383 -7.54 -14.81 -23.64
CA SER A 383 -6.11 -14.82 -23.98
C SER A 383 -5.45 -13.43 -23.98
N PHE A 384 -6.25 -12.37 -24.12
CA PHE A 384 -5.75 -11.00 -24.06
C PHE A 384 -6.37 -10.21 -22.88
N GLY A 385 -6.84 -10.96 -21.85
CA GLY A 385 -7.11 -10.42 -20.51
C GLY A 385 -8.51 -9.90 -20.28
N TYR A 386 -9.52 -10.37 -21.02
CA TYR A 386 -10.93 -10.09 -20.76
C TYR A 386 -11.64 -11.29 -20.11
N GLY A 387 -12.72 -11.04 -19.40
CA GLY A 387 -13.48 -12.08 -18.69
C GLY A 387 -12.90 -12.50 -17.35
N LEU A 388 -11.92 -11.77 -16.82
CA LEU A 388 -11.40 -11.88 -15.45
C LEU A 388 -11.14 -10.46 -14.92
N ARG A 389 -11.16 -10.32 -13.59
CA ARG A 389 -10.82 -9.05 -12.93
C ARG A 389 -9.81 -9.32 -11.83
N VAL A 390 -8.69 -8.61 -11.85
CA VAL A 390 -7.57 -8.77 -10.93
C VAL A 390 -7.11 -7.42 -10.39
N THR A 391 -6.50 -7.44 -9.21
CA THR A 391 -5.92 -6.23 -8.62
C THR A 391 -4.52 -5.96 -9.19
N PRO A 392 -4.03 -4.70 -9.16
CA PRO A 392 -2.64 -4.39 -9.50
C PRO A 392 -1.63 -5.25 -8.72
N LEU A 393 -1.92 -5.58 -7.48
CA LEU A 393 -1.07 -6.47 -6.66
C LEU A 393 -1.02 -7.90 -7.20
N GLN A 394 -2.13 -8.44 -7.71
CA GLN A 394 -2.15 -9.77 -8.34
C GLN A 394 -1.31 -9.77 -9.63
N ILE A 395 -1.36 -8.70 -10.44
CA ILE A 395 -0.48 -8.55 -11.61
C ILE A 395 0.99 -8.42 -11.17
N ALA A 396 1.28 -7.70 -10.09
CA ALA A 396 2.66 -7.61 -9.57
C ALA A 396 3.19 -8.98 -9.13
N ARG A 397 2.37 -9.83 -8.54
CA ARG A 397 2.70 -11.22 -8.20
C ARG A 397 2.95 -12.08 -9.45
N GLU A 398 2.14 -11.92 -10.49
CA GLU A 398 2.34 -12.56 -11.79
C GLU A 398 3.74 -12.22 -12.34
N TYR A 399 4.07 -10.92 -12.41
CA TYR A 399 5.35 -10.45 -12.92
C TYR A 399 6.53 -10.80 -12.01
N ALA A 400 6.33 -10.84 -10.68
CA ALA A 400 7.34 -11.36 -9.76
C ALA A 400 7.62 -12.85 -10.02
N THR A 401 6.60 -13.63 -10.36
CA THR A 401 6.74 -15.04 -10.76
C THR A 401 7.48 -15.18 -12.10
N ILE A 402 7.23 -14.28 -13.06
CA ILE A 402 7.99 -14.20 -14.32
C ILE A 402 9.45 -13.86 -14.01
N GLY A 403 9.72 -12.80 -13.24
CA GLY A 403 11.07 -12.40 -12.86
C GLY A 403 11.83 -13.46 -12.06
N ALA A 404 11.13 -14.28 -11.30
CA ALA A 404 11.69 -15.44 -10.60
C ALA A 404 11.86 -16.68 -11.49
N LEU A 405 11.86 -16.51 -12.82
CA LEU A 405 12.00 -17.58 -13.81
C LEU A 405 10.99 -18.72 -13.59
N GLY A 406 9.71 -18.37 -13.33
CA GLY A 406 8.62 -19.31 -13.15
C GLY A 406 8.55 -19.94 -11.78
N ILE A 407 9.12 -19.33 -10.76
CA ILE A 407 8.96 -19.73 -9.36
C ILE A 407 7.95 -18.80 -8.69
N TYR A 408 6.77 -19.32 -8.41
CA TYR A 408 5.75 -18.64 -7.63
C TYR A 408 6.14 -18.58 -6.15
N ARG A 409 6.11 -17.38 -5.56
CA ARG A 409 6.27 -17.14 -4.13
C ARG A 409 5.05 -16.39 -3.58
N PRO A 410 4.62 -16.68 -2.34
CA PRO A 410 3.65 -15.81 -1.65
C PRO A 410 4.23 -14.40 -1.52
N LEU A 411 3.36 -13.40 -1.60
CA LEU A 411 3.74 -12.02 -1.30
C LEU A 411 3.86 -11.83 0.20
N SER A 412 4.75 -10.92 0.61
CA SER A 412 4.88 -10.51 2.01
C SER A 412 4.95 -9.00 2.12
N ILE A 413 4.17 -8.44 3.06
CA ILE A 413 4.25 -7.03 3.44
C ILE A 413 5.22 -6.81 4.62
N THR A 414 5.61 -7.89 5.29
CA THR A 414 6.62 -7.88 6.34
C THR A 414 7.93 -8.42 5.80
N LYS A 415 9.03 -8.00 6.42
CA LYS A 415 10.37 -8.48 6.07
C LYS A 415 10.46 -9.98 6.31
N VAL A 416 11.01 -10.71 5.32
CA VAL A 416 11.21 -12.16 5.39
C VAL A 416 12.69 -12.50 5.49
N THR A 417 12.98 -13.70 6.01
CA THR A 417 14.37 -14.20 6.08
C THR A 417 14.61 -15.13 4.88
N PRO A 418 15.48 -14.79 3.92
CA PRO A 418 15.85 -15.67 2.82
C PRO A 418 16.58 -16.93 3.29
N PRO A 419 16.51 -18.07 2.54
CA PRO A 419 15.81 -18.23 1.26
C PRO A 419 14.32 -18.47 1.44
N VAL A 420 13.49 -17.81 0.62
CA VAL A 420 12.05 -18.04 0.57
C VAL A 420 11.75 -19.16 -0.45
N ILE A 421 11.21 -20.25 0.06
CA ILE A 421 10.84 -21.40 -0.78
C ILE A 421 9.63 -21.03 -1.65
N GLY A 422 9.74 -21.27 -2.95
CA GLY A 422 8.66 -21.06 -3.91
C GLY A 422 8.31 -22.35 -4.66
N LYS A 423 7.19 -22.33 -5.36
CA LYS A 423 6.72 -23.42 -6.21
C LYS A 423 7.02 -23.12 -7.67
N ARG A 424 7.74 -24.00 -8.37
CA ARG A 424 7.91 -23.89 -9.82
C ARG A 424 6.59 -24.13 -10.53
N VAL A 425 6.15 -23.16 -11.34
CA VAL A 425 4.89 -23.22 -12.11
C VAL A 425 5.13 -23.21 -13.61
N MET A 426 6.34 -22.83 -14.05
CA MET A 426 6.76 -22.88 -15.44
C MET A 426 8.26 -23.21 -15.53
N ALA A 427 8.67 -23.86 -16.61
CA ALA A 427 10.07 -24.17 -16.88
C ALA A 427 10.89 -22.89 -17.06
N ALA A 428 12.08 -22.84 -16.47
CA ALA A 428 12.90 -21.62 -16.44
C ALA A 428 13.34 -21.14 -17.80
N ASP A 429 13.73 -22.06 -18.68
CA ASP A 429 14.15 -21.80 -20.07
C ASP A 429 13.03 -21.16 -20.90
N VAL A 430 11.79 -21.62 -20.74
CA VAL A 430 10.60 -21.03 -21.38
C VAL A 430 10.40 -19.60 -20.89
N VAL A 431 10.43 -19.37 -19.58
CA VAL A 431 10.26 -18.03 -19.01
C VAL A 431 11.37 -17.09 -19.45
N GLN A 432 12.62 -17.56 -19.42
CA GLN A 432 13.77 -16.78 -19.89
C GLN A 432 13.63 -16.37 -21.36
N THR A 433 13.18 -17.30 -22.23
CA THR A 433 12.91 -17.01 -23.65
C THR A 433 11.87 -15.90 -23.79
N VAL A 434 10.77 -15.96 -23.00
CA VAL A 434 9.71 -14.95 -23.07
C VAL A 434 10.18 -13.61 -22.48
N ILE A 435 10.99 -13.60 -21.42
CA ILE A 435 11.61 -12.38 -20.90
C ILE A 435 12.40 -11.67 -22.01
N HIS A 436 13.23 -12.38 -22.77
CA HIS A 436 13.96 -11.78 -23.89
C HIS A 436 13.04 -11.24 -25.00
N MET A 437 11.91 -11.93 -25.27
CA MET A 437 10.93 -11.41 -26.23
C MET A 437 10.24 -10.14 -25.71
N MET A 438 9.94 -10.06 -24.41
CA MET A 438 9.31 -8.90 -23.76
C MET A 438 10.20 -7.65 -23.77
N GLU A 439 11.53 -7.78 -23.90
CA GLU A 439 12.42 -6.62 -24.02
C GLU A 439 12.08 -5.76 -25.24
N SER A 440 11.57 -6.38 -26.31
CA SER A 440 11.19 -5.70 -27.54
C SER A 440 10.09 -4.65 -27.35
N ASP A 441 9.25 -4.77 -26.31
CA ASP A 441 8.19 -3.79 -26.03
C ASP A 441 8.76 -2.45 -25.51
N ALA A 442 9.93 -2.46 -24.84
CA ALA A 442 10.63 -1.26 -24.37
C ALA A 442 11.59 -0.66 -25.42
N LEU A 443 11.73 -1.28 -26.59
CA LEU A 443 12.62 -0.86 -27.68
C LEU A 443 11.86 -0.11 -28.79
N PRO A 444 12.58 0.55 -29.73
CA PRO A 444 11.96 1.19 -30.88
C PRO A 444 11.01 0.25 -31.63
N GLY A 445 9.80 0.71 -31.87
CA GLY A 445 8.71 -0.06 -32.46
C GLY A 445 7.85 -0.80 -31.45
N GLY A 446 8.23 -0.88 -30.19
CA GLY A 446 7.40 -1.39 -29.10
C GLY A 446 6.42 -0.35 -28.55
N SER A 447 5.33 -0.81 -27.97
CA SER A 447 4.30 0.06 -27.39
C SER A 447 4.73 0.72 -26.08
N GLY A 448 5.71 0.16 -25.40
CA GLY A 448 6.24 0.59 -24.12
C GLY A 448 7.56 1.36 -24.18
N LEU A 449 7.98 1.88 -25.35
CA LEU A 449 9.23 2.63 -25.50
C LEU A 449 9.39 3.77 -24.46
N SER A 450 8.28 4.39 -24.05
CA SER A 450 8.28 5.46 -23.05
C SER A 450 8.63 5.00 -21.63
N ALA A 451 8.64 3.68 -21.39
CA ALA A 451 9.06 3.08 -20.13
C ALA A 451 10.56 2.75 -20.11
N ALA A 452 11.28 2.94 -21.20
CA ALA A 452 12.71 2.64 -21.29
C ALA A 452 13.51 3.41 -20.22
N VAL A 453 14.50 2.73 -19.65
CA VAL A 453 15.44 3.31 -18.67
C VAL A 453 16.84 3.23 -19.28
N PRO A 454 17.53 4.36 -19.48
CA PRO A 454 18.87 4.37 -20.04
C PRO A 454 19.84 3.47 -19.26
N GLY A 455 20.58 2.65 -19.97
CA GLY A 455 21.57 1.73 -19.39
C GLY A 455 20.99 0.41 -18.89
N TYR A 456 19.66 0.21 -18.92
CA TYR A 456 19.04 -1.03 -18.45
C TYR A 456 18.18 -1.69 -19.52
N ARG A 457 18.22 -3.03 -19.54
CA ARG A 457 17.30 -3.87 -20.30
C ARG A 457 16.06 -4.14 -19.46
N LEU A 458 14.90 -3.84 -20.02
CA LEU A 458 13.62 -4.02 -19.35
C LEU A 458 12.76 -5.02 -20.10
N ALA A 459 12.24 -6.03 -19.43
CA ALA A 459 11.24 -6.92 -19.99
C ALA A 459 9.84 -6.46 -19.51
N ILE A 460 9.10 -5.81 -20.37
CA ILE A 460 7.82 -5.18 -20.03
C ILE A 460 6.69 -5.67 -20.94
N LYS A 461 5.47 -5.43 -20.46
CA LYS A 461 4.25 -5.50 -21.27
C LYS A 461 3.32 -4.37 -20.92
N THR A 462 2.91 -3.62 -21.94
CA THR A 462 1.86 -2.62 -21.82
C THR A 462 0.49 -3.26 -21.94
N GLY A 463 -0.49 -2.70 -21.23
CA GLY A 463 -1.88 -3.11 -21.28
C GLY A 463 -2.80 -1.91 -21.38
N THR A 464 -3.88 -2.07 -22.15
CA THR A 464 -5.00 -1.13 -22.24
C THR A 464 -6.26 -1.97 -22.24
N ALA A 465 -7.07 -1.87 -21.21
CA ALA A 465 -8.34 -2.56 -21.11
C ALA A 465 -9.47 -1.53 -21.14
N GLU A 466 -10.51 -1.81 -21.92
CA GLU A 466 -11.74 -1.04 -21.86
C GLU A 466 -12.45 -1.32 -20.53
N LYS A 467 -13.02 -0.28 -19.95
CA LYS A 467 -13.66 -0.37 -18.65
C LYS A 467 -15.11 -0.81 -18.79
N LEU A 468 -15.47 -1.85 -18.07
CA LEU A 468 -16.84 -2.30 -17.98
C LEU A 468 -17.65 -1.29 -17.14
N GLY A 469 -18.65 -0.67 -17.74
CA GLY A 469 -19.56 0.26 -17.07
C GLY A 469 -20.57 -0.44 -16.17
N THR A 470 -21.33 0.32 -15.40
CA THR A 470 -22.38 -0.18 -14.50
C THR A 470 -23.53 -0.89 -15.24
N SER A 471 -23.69 -0.61 -16.53
CA SER A 471 -24.66 -1.27 -17.41
C SER A 471 -24.22 -2.65 -17.92
N GLY A 472 -23.00 -3.10 -17.56
CA GLY A 472 -22.39 -4.32 -18.09
C GLY A 472 -21.89 -4.18 -19.53
N LYS A 473 -21.81 -2.97 -20.07
CA LYS A 473 -21.23 -2.64 -21.38
C LYS A 473 -19.94 -1.86 -21.19
N TYR A 474 -19.05 -1.92 -22.18
CA TYR A 474 -17.87 -1.06 -22.24
C TYR A 474 -18.32 0.37 -22.54
N ASP A 475 -18.03 1.32 -21.65
CA ASP A 475 -18.50 2.71 -21.68
C ASP A 475 -17.49 3.71 -22.27
N GLY A 476 -16.41 3.21 -22.87
CA GLY A 476 -15.35 4.01 -23.47
C GLY A 476 -14.28 4.53 -22.51
N GLY A 477 -14.38 4.23 -21.22
CA GLY A 477 -13.30 4.47 -20.26
C GLY A 477 -12.21 3.39 -20.36
N TYR A 478 -10.97 3.71 -19.95
CA TYR A 478 -9.84 2.80 -20.06
C TYR A 478 -9.13 2.61 -18.72
N VAL A 479 -8.54 1.42 -18.54
CA VAL A 479 -7.54 1.16 -17.53
C VAL A 479 -6.22 0.86 -18.24
N ASN A 480 -5.18 1.58 -17.87
CA ASN A 480 -3.89 1.55 -18.53
C ASN A 480 -2.84 0.94 -17.62
N TYR A 481 -2.07 -0.01 -18.15
CA TYR A 481 -1.03 -0.70 -17.41
C TYR A 481 0.32 -0.62 -18.12
N THR A 482 1.38 -0.61 -17.32
CA THR A 482 2.72 -1.06 -17.71
C THR A 482 3.23 -1.94 -16.60
N ALA A 483 3.52 -3.18 -16.92
CA ALA A 483 4.01 -4.18 -15.99
C ALA A 483 5.32 -4.79 -16.55
N GLY A 484 6.27 -5.09 -15.69
CA GLY A 484 7.55 -5.64 -16.15
C GLY A 484 8.53 -5.94 -15.04
N VAL A 485 9.66 -6.50 -15.45
CA VAL A 485 10.77 -6.89 -14.59
C VAL A 485 12.07 -6.23 -15.04
N ALA A 486 12.97 -5.98 -14.11
CA ALA A 486 14.27 -5.38 -14.37
C ALA A 486 15.35 -5.86 -13.36
N PRO A 487 16.62 -5.89 -13.79
CA PRO A 487 17.10 -5.91 -15.18
C PRO A 487 16.63 -7.17 -15.93
N ALA A 488 16.46 -7.13 -17.24
CA ALA A 488 15.98 -8.31 -17.98
C ALA A 488 17.00 -9.46 -18.00
N SER A 489 18.29 -9.18 -17.91
CA SER A 489 19.36 -10.17 -17.84
C SER A 489 19.33 -11.02 -16.57
N ASN A 490 18.97 -10.41 -15.44
CA ASN A 490 18.88 -11.05 -14.12
C ASN A 490 17.84 -10.30 -13.27
N PRO A 491 16.55 -10.61 -13.42
CA PRO A 491 15.48 -9.86 -12.76
C PRO A 491 15.64 -9.82 -11.25
N ARG A 492 15.52 -8.62 -10.68
CA ARG A 492 15.60 -8.34 -9.25
C ARG A 492 14.27 -7.83 -8.72
N VAL A 493 13.58 -7.05 -9.52
CA VAL A 493 12.30 -6.45 -9.14
C VAL A 493 11.27 -6.61 -10.25
N ALA A 494 10.01 -6.71 -9.84
CA ALA A 494 8.83 -6.59 -10.68
C ALA A 494 8.07 -5.33 -10.29
N LEU A 495 7.70 -4.52 -11.29
CA LEU A 495 6.91 -3.29 -11.09
C LEU A 495 5.66 -3.34 -11.95
N VAL A 496 4.55 -2.94 -11.36
CA VAL A 496 3.28 -2.68 -12.06
C VAL A 496 2.86 -1.26 -11.80
N VAL A 497 2.53 -0.53 -12.84
CA VAL A 497 1.89 0.78 -12.77
C VAL A 497 0.54 0.69 -13.47
N MET A 498 -0.50 1.11 -12.80
CA MET A 498 -1.87 1.20 -13.29
C MET A 498 -2.38 2.62 -13.19
N VAL A 499 -3.05 3.09 -14.25
CA VAL A 499 -3.75 4.39 -14.29
C VAL A 499 -5.17 4.14 -14.77
N ASN A 500 -6.14 4.53 -13.95
CA ASN A 500 -7.56 4.30 -14.19
C ASN A 500 -8.21 5.55 -14.78
N ASN A 501 -8.84 5.37 -15.92
CA ASN A 501 -9.67 6.36 -16.61
C ASN A 501 -8.94 7.69 -16.92
N PRO A 502 -7.83 7.68 -17.69
CA PRO A 502 -7.16 8.91 -18.12
C PRO A 502 -8.04 9.69 -19.10
N GLN A 503 -8.14 11.02 -18.90
CA GLN A 503 -9.01 11.89 -19.68
C GLN A 503 -8.25 12.96 -20.50
N ALA A 504 -6.91 13.00 -20.41
CA ALA A 504 -6.07 13.98 -21.13
C ALA A 504 -5.79 13.61 -22.61
N GLY A 505 -6.65 12.84 -23.26
CA GLY A 505 -6.57 12.50 -24.68
C GLY A 505 -5.61 11.39 -25.06
N LYS A 506 -4.88 10.79 -24.09
CA LYS A 506 -4.05 9.59 -24.29
C LYS A 506 -4.79 8.35 -23.78
N HIS A 507 -4.78 7.28 -24.57
CA HIS A 507 -5.57 6.08 -24.25
C HIS A 507 -4.76 4.79 -24.14
N PHE A 508 -3.47 4.79 -24.52
CA PHE A 508 -2.66 3.58 -24.52
C PHE A 508 -1.77 3.47 -23.28
N GLY A 509 -1.64 2.27 -22.72
CA GLY A 509 -0.85 1.98 -21.53
C GLY A 509 0.58 2.48 -21.65
N GLY A 510 1.22 2.28 -22.82
CA GLY A 510 2.57 2.78 -23.07
C GLY A 510 2.71 4.30 -22.95
N SER A 511 1.73 5.07 -23.42
CA SER A 511 1.79 6.55 -23.38
C SER A 511 1.32 7.14 -22.03
N VAL A 512 0.58 6.38 -21.23
CA VAL A 512 0.01 6.82 -19.94
C VAL A 512 0.82 6.27 -18.77
N ALA A 513 0.88 4.95 -18.61
CA ALA A 513 1.57 4.26 -17.51
C ALA A 513 3.08 4.09 -17.76
N GLY A 514 3.51 4.00 -19.04
CA GLY A 514 4.92 3.79 -19.41
C GLY A 514 5.88 4.84 -18.84
N PRO A 515 5.63 6.16 -19.00
CA PRO A 515 6.52 7.18 -18.46
C PRO A 515 6.63 7.13 -16.92
N ILE A 516 5.55 6.79 -16.22
CA ILE A 516 5.53 6.62 -14.76
C ILE A 516 6.39 5.42 -14.38
N PHE A 517 6.20 4.29 -15.08
CA PHE A 517 6.98 3.07 -14.87
C PHE A 517 8.49 3.31 -15.04
N GLY A 518 8.90 3.94 -16.15
CA GLY A 518 10.33 4.21 -16.42
C GLY A 518 10.96 5.12 -15.36
N GLN A 519 10.26 6.17 -14.94
CA GLN A 519 10.74 7.07 -13.89
C GLN A 519 10.89 6.39 -12.52
N ILE A 520 9.95 5.51 -12.14
CA ILE A 520 10.03 4.74 -10.91
C ILE A 520 11.18 3.73 -11.02
N MET A 521 11.18 2.91 -12.09
CA MET A 521 12.14 1.82 -12.26
C MET A 521 13.58 2.33 -12.26
N GLY A 522 13.87 3.43 -12.98
CA GLY A 522 15.20 4.02 -13.00
C GLY A 522 15.71 4.44 -11.63
N GLN A 523 14.84 5.05 -10.79
CA GLN A 523 15.22 5.44 -9.43
C GLN A 523 15.37 4.23 -8.50
N VAL A 524 14.53 3.21 -8.66
CA VAL A 524 14.61 1.95 -7.90
C VAL A 524 15.91 1.22 -8.18
N LEU A 525 16.25 1.02 -9.46
CA LEU A 525 17.49 0.33 -9.84
C LEU A 525 18.74 1.03 -9.32
N ASN A 526 18.77 2.37 -9.42
CA ASN A 526 19.86 3.17 -8.86
C ASN A 526 19.93 3.07 -7.32
N HIS A 527 18.80 3.16 -6.62
CA HIS A 527 18.78 3.04 -5.16
C HIS A 527 19.22 1.66 -4.67
N MET A 528 18.89 0.60 -5.42
CA MET A 528 19.35 -0.76 -5.14
C MET A 528 20.81 -1.02 -5.55
N ASN A 529 21.51 -0.03 -6.11
CA ASN A 529 22.87 -0.17 -6.65
C ASN A 529 23.00 -1.33 -7.66
N ILE A 530 21.97 -1.52 -8.49
CA ILE A 530 21.99 -2.54 -9.54
C ILE A 530 22.77 -1.97 -10.72
N ALA A 531 23.80 -2.70 -11.16
CA ALA A 531 24.60 -2.30 -12.29
C ALA A 531 23.78 -2.31 -13.59
N PRO A 532 23.97 -1.32 -14.51
CA PRO A 532 23.40 -1.35 -15.84
C PRO A 532 23.76 -2.62 -16.61
N ASP A 533 22.79 -3.20 -17.32
CA ASP A 533 22.95 -4.44 -18.09
C ASP A 533 22.76 -4.25 -19.61
N ALA A 534 22.43 -3.03 -20.06
CA ALA A 534 22.46 -2.69 -21.46
C ALA A 534 23.89 -2.28 -21.85
N LEU A 535 24.45 -2.96 -22.87
CA LEU A 535 25.66 -2.48 -23.51
C LEU A 535 25.35 -1.11 -24.13
N VAL A 536 26.11 -0.09 -23.76
CA VAL A 536 26.07 1.19 -24.47
C VAL A 536 26.48 0.87 -25.90
N PRO A 537 25.64 1.13 -26.94
CA PRO A 537 26.08 0.97 -28.29
C PRO A 537 27.32 1.87 -28.45
N GLU A 538 28.47 1.28 -28.83
CA GLU A 538 29.58 2.10 -29.33
C GLU A 538 28.99 2.96 -30.45
N THR A 539 29.01 4.28 -30.29
CA THR A 539 28.59 5.19 -31.36
C THR A 539 29.43 4.81 -32.60
N PRO A 540 28.82 4.38 -33.72
CA PRO A 540 29.61 4.07 -34.88
C PRO A 540 30.48 5.29 -35.20
N PRO A 541 31.77 5.13 -35.57
CA PRO A 541 32.59 6.27 -35.91
C PRO A 541 31.89 7.07 -37.00
N GLU A 542 31.69 8.38 -36.76
CA GLU A 542 31.05 9.26 -37.73
C GLU A 542 31.79 9.16 -39.07
N THR A 543 31.11 8.67 -40.09
CA THR A 543 31.63 8.64 -41.44
C THR A 543 31.45 10.02 -42.02
N ILE A 544 32.53 10.84 -42.01
CA ILE A 544 32.55 12.14 -42.70
C ILE A 544 32.68 11.87 -44.18
N ILE A 545 31.64 12.20 -44.95
CA ILE A 545 31.68 12.15 -46.42
C ILE A 545 32.10 13.52 -46.90
N ASN A 546 33.41 13.68 -47.24
CA ASN A 546 33.90 14.83 -47.96
C ASN A 546 34.15 14.39 -49.42
N GLY A 547 33.38 15.00 -50.36
CA GLY A 547 33.69 15.02 -51.77
C GLY A 547 34.02 13.70 -52.47
N GLY A 548 33.26 12.63 -52.19
CA GLY A 548 33.34 11.37 -52.93
C GLY A 548 34.41 10.37 -52.46
N GLN A 549 35.21 10.66 -51.44
CA GLN A 549 36.13 9.69 -50.84
C GLN A 549 35.78 9.42 -49.37
N LYS A 550 35.57 8.14 -49.03
CA LYS A 550 35.38 7.67 -47.64
C LYS A 550 36.75 7.61 -46.95
N THR A 551 37.01 8.47 -46.00
CA THR A 551 38.22 8.37 -45.17
C THR A 551 37.79 7.92 -43.76
N ASN A 552 38.24 6.77 -43.33
CA ASN A 552 38.07 6.27 -41.96
C ASN A 552 39.13 6.91 -41.05
N LEU A 553 38.75 7.85 -40.18
CA LEU A 553 39.63 8.40 -39.16
C LEU A 553 39.57 7.52 -37.92
N VAL A 554 40.55 6.63 -37.76
CA VAL A 554 40.78 5.92 -36.49
C VAL A 554 41.47 6.88 -35.53
N ARG A 555 40.77 7.35 -34.49
CA ARG A 555 41.42 8.00 -33.35
C ARG A 555 42.19 6.96 -32.54
N ARG A 556 43.52 6.99 -32.66
CA ARG A 556 44.41 6.31 -31.71
C ARG A 556 44.30 7.02 -30.36
N ASN A 557 43.89 6.27 -29.33
CA ASN A 557 44.05 6.71 -27.95
C ASN A 557 45.55 6.91 -27.68
N ALA A 558 45.96 8.15 -27.44
CA ALA A 558 47.26 8.42 -26.86
C ALA A 558 47.20 8.02 -25.36
N SER A 559 47.82 6.93 -25.05
CA SER A 559 48.30 6.61 -23.70
C SER A 559 49.58 7.37 -23.45
N SER A 560 49.76 7.78 -22.18
CA SER A 560 51.00 8.21 -21.54
C SER A 560 51.24 9.70 -21.51
N ASP A 561 51.53 10.31 -20.44
CA ASP A 561 52.48 10.02 -19.34
C ASP A 561 51.99 10.60 -18.05
#